data_f92045510f50b07dbb8a73f26e95d39f
#
_entry.id   f92045510f50b07dbb8a73f26e95d39f
#
_cell.length_a   1.000
_cell.length_b   1.000
_cell.length_c   1.000
_cell.angle_alpha   90.00
_cell.angle_beta   90.00
_cell.angle_gamma   90.00
#
_symmetry.space_group_name_H-M   'P 1'
#
loop_
_entity.id
_entity.type
_entity.pdbx_description
1 polymer ?
#
loop_
_entity_poly.entity_id
_entity_poly.type
_entity_poly.pdbx_seq_one_letter_code
_entity_poly.pdbx_strand_id
1 'polypeptide(L)'
;MLQLRGGNPRPLSSSFRPASSIASSESTDRTETLHRTRILEQWTIARFALQRATQNYVAACEAIEADCKRASTSFLDECALEETFVAINSELASLAMDEQRLWKARATLKGLRNRSSILSPVNLLPPEVLTDIFIKAVEADRTTRIALAQKAREEGENQVIAARLRRPDMATVISSVNIYWRRLSVRTRELWSHIDLGESGALTDIPFAKAKLWLERARGSPLYVSINTTGSAAKIIDAWGILPLLRSYETHFHSLDLDLNTVDEVHVALARWLTEGAPRSLRSLAITIPWPPKHGDTPHALPPGMLHREQRDAYFEPLRTLDLDGTYLSWNGPAFRNLVDLRLSRISDRVCPTVEQFVGILNASPALRTLWLRRITLRIGTRLNFAPVKMKNLQILGLEHVEPQGICLLLPLLAPEPGLYVKLEGYNRDPGEVGEALTDLFARCKVEKLHFSTFVNPAQLPRMLVRLQHLRAFTWQGLNISDEFFETMAHNSATADGQSNINGDAEGNENITTESAYLCPNLHTLDLQGCSISAAALRELVTNRVIPKLTISGCHILVDGTGDQAPRLMEELEKCLNDSVPDLLLKENSLIVQD
;
A
#
# COMPACT_ATOMS: atom_id res chain seq x y z
N MET A 1 -49.86 15.82 7.35
CA MET A 1 -50.48 17.11 7.72
C MET A 1 -49.35 18.07 8.01
N LEU A 2 -49.04 18.96 7.08
CA LEU A 2 -48.58 20.34 7.29
C LEU A 2 -48.35 20.97 5.92
N GLN A 3 -48.94 22.11 5.79
CA GLN A 3 -49.32 22.84 4.59
C GLN A 3 -48.16 23.42 3.79
N LEU A 4 -48.29 23.31 2.47
CA LEU A 4 -47.62 24.11 1.45
C LEU A 4 -48.10 25.58 1.54
N ARG A 5 -47.20 26.55 1.64
CA ARG A 5 -47.43 27.96 1.36
C ARG A 5 -46.75 28.36 0.07
N GLY A 6 -47.53 28.72 -0.90
CA GLY A 6 -47.13 29.32 -2.15
C GLY A 6 -46.59 30.73 -1.95
N GLY A 7 -45.54 31.06 -2.66
CA GLY A 7 -44.96 32.39 -2.80
C GLY A 7 -44.97 32.82 -4.27
N ASN A 8 -45.72 33.87 -4.57
CA ASN A 8 -45.87 34.52 -5.86
C ASN A 8 -44.57 35.02 -6.49
N PRO A 9 -44.43 34.98 -7.81
CA PRO A 9 -43.32 35.60 -8.51
C PRO A 9 -43.55 37.12 -8.66
N ARG A 10 -42.54 37.91 -8.31
CA ARG A 10 -42.50 39.35 -8.60
C ARG A 10 -41.99 39.59 -10.03
N PRO A 11 -42.48 40.60 -10.72
CA PRO A 11 -42.11 40.94 -12.09
C PRO A 11 -40.72 41.62 -12.12
N LEU A 12 -39.90 41.23 -13.09
CA LEU A 12 -38.64 41.86 -13.45
C LEU A 12 -38.90 43.22 -14.10
N SER A 13 -38.58 44.31 -13.41
CA SER A 13 -38.50 45.62 -13.99
C SER A 13 -37.15 45.80 -14.70
N SER A 14 -37.20 45.92 -16.01
CA SER A 14 -36.10 46.34 -16.87
C SER A 14 -35.82 47.83 -16.65
N SER A 15 -34.74 48.18 -15.96
CA SER A 15 -34.20 49.53 -15.96
C SER A 15 -32.97 49.59 -16.87
N PHE A 16 -33.15 50.20 -18.02
CA PHE A 16 -32.06 50.69 -18.88
C PHE A 16 -31.16 51.63 -18.07
N ARG A 17 -29.87 51.29 -17.94
CA ARG A 17 -28.82 52.21 -17.50
C ARG A 17 -28.12 52.81 -18.73
N PRO A 18 -27.84 54.11 -18.77
CA PRO A 18 -27.19 54.75 -19.89
C PRO A 18 -25.68 54.43 -19.93
N ALA A 19 -25.19 54.31 -21.14
CA ALA A 19 -23.79 54.03 -21.49
C ALA A 19 -22.88 55.25 -21.24
N SER A 20 -22.47 55.47 -19.96
CA SER A 20 -21.50 56.53 -19.63
C SER A 20 -20.38 56.10 -18.64
N SER A 21 -20.10 54.78 -18.47
CA SER A 21 -19.08 54.30 -17.51
C SER A 21 -17.88 53.60 -18.17
N ILE A 22 -17.73 53.60 -19.50
CA ILE A 22 -16.64 52.88 -20.17
C ILE A 22 -15.30 53.66 -20.14
N ALA A 23 -15.37 55.01 -20.07
CA ALA A 23 -14.16 55.85 -20.11
C ALA A 23 -13.35 55.89 -18.79
N SER A 24 -13.94 55.51 -17.64
CA SER A 24 -13.23 55.54 -16.35
C SER A 24 -12.49 54.26 -16.01
N SER A 25 -12.78 53.11 -16.67
CA SER A 25 -12.09 51.86 -16.42
C SER A 25 -10.72 51.75 -17.14
N GLU A 26 -10.59 52.37 -18.32
CA GLU A 26 -9.33 52.34 -19.07
C GLU A 26 -8.21 53.18 -18.44
N SER A 27 -8.56 54.28 -17.73
CA SER A 27 -7.52 55.12 -17.08
C SER A 27 -6.99 54.46 -15.80
N THR A 28 -7.81 53.73 -15.06
CA THR A 28 -7.41 52.99 -13.86
C THR A 28 -6.52 51.80 -14.23
N ASP A 29 -6.80 51.09 -15.32
CA ASP A 29 -6.03 49.95 -15.78
C ASP A 29 -4.63 50.35 -16.27
N ARG A 30 -4.48 51.50 -16.94
CA ARG A 30 -3.19 52.07 -17.34
C ARG A 30 -2.35 52.50 -16.16
N THR A 31 -2.91 53.09 -15.13
CA THR A 31 -2.19 53.51 -13.92
C THR A 31 -1.72 52.34 -13.10
N GLU A 32 -2.52 51.27 -12.98
CA GLU A 32 -2.12 50.01 -12.33
C GLU A 32 -0.98 49.29 -13.09
N THR A 33 -1.06 49.27 -14.42
CA THR A 33 -0.03 48.65 -15.27
C THR A 33 1.30 49.37 -15.15
N LEU A 34 1.29 50.71 -15.19
CA LEU A 34 2.50 51.55 -14.97
C LEU A 34 3.08 51.35 -13.57
N HIS A 35 2.26 51.23 -12.55
CA HIS A 35 2.71 50.99 -11.19
C HIS A 35 3.40 49.61 -11.04
N ARG A 36 2.81 48.57 -11.64
CA ARG A 36 3.40 47.21 -11.66
C ARG A 36 4.74 47.19 -12.39
N THR A 37 4.82 47.83 -13.54
CA THR A 37 6.09 47.93 -14.31
C THR A 37 7.17 48.58 -13.49
N ARG A 38 6.88 49.67 -12.81
CA ARG A 38 7.83 50.40 -11.94
C ARG A 38 8.33 49.53 -10.76
N ILE A 39 7.44 48.75 -10.14
CA ILE A 39 7.81 47.82 -9.07
C ILE A 39 8.74 46.72 -9.59
N LEU A 40 8.49 46.17 -10.77
CA LEU A 40 9.32 45.12 -11.38
C LEU A 40 10.70 45.69 -11.77
N GLU A 41 10.75 46.92 -12.28
CA GLU A 41 12.03 47.62 -12.56
C GLU A 41 12.84 47.83 -11.28
N GLN A 42 12.23 48.34 -10.22
CA GLN A 42 12.87 48.52 -8.93
C GLN A 42 13.39 47.19 -8.35
N TRP A 43 12.60 46.13 -8.46
CA TRP A 43 13.02 44.82 -8.04
C TRP A 43 14.20 44.27 -8.86
N THR A 44 14.21 44.51 -10.16
CA THR A 44 15.29 44.10 -11.06
C THR A 44 16.60 44.83 -10.71
N ILE A 45 16.52 46.14 -10.48
CA ILE A 45 17.66 46.96 -10.04
C ILE A 45 18.20 46.43 -8.70
N ALA A 46 17.32 46.18 -7.73
CA ALA A 46 17.71 45.64 -6.41
C ALA A 46 18.37 44.26 -6.53
N ARG A 47 17.88 43.40 -7.42
CA ARG A 47 18.48 42.09 -7.69
C ARG A 47 19.91 42.20 -8.25
N PHE A 48 20.12 43.08 -9.21
CA PHE A 48 21.47 43.31 -9.76
C PHE A 48 22.42 43.91 -8.73
N ALA A 49 21.92 44.84 -7.89
CA ALA A 49 22.71 45.40 -6.78
C ALA A 49 23.11 44.32 -5.77
N LEU A 50 22.19 43.45 -5.37
CA LEU A 50 22.45 42.31 -4.50
C LEU A 50 23.48 41.34 -5.11
N GLN A 51 23.33 40.99 -6.39
CA GLN A 51 24.27 40.11 -7.09
C GLN A 51 25.68 40.67 -7.08
N ARG A 52 25.81 41.98 -7.39
CA ARG A 52 27.12 42.69 -7.39
C ARG A 52 27.71 42.78 -5.98
N ALA A 53 26.86 43.09 -4.97
CA ALA A 53 27.32 43.14 -3.58
C ALA A 53 27.80 41.76 -3.09
N THR A 54 27.08 40.70 -3.41
CA THR A 54 27.48 39.32 -3.06
C THR A 54 28.80 38.93 -3.72
N GLN A 55 29.01 39.28 -5.00
CA GLN A 55 30.26 39.01 -5.70
C GLN A 55 31.44 39.76 -5.06
N ASN A 56 31.23 41.04 -4.74
CA ASN A 56 32.25 41.85 -4.07
C ASN A 56 32.59 41.33 -2.67
N TYR A 57 31.57 40.87 -1.93
CA TYR A 57 31.74 40.30 -0.60
C TYR A 57 32.53 38.99 -0.63
N VAL A 58 32.20 38.09 -1.56
CA VAL A 58 32.95 36.83 -1.77
C VAL A 58 34.40 37.12 -2.11
N ALA A 59 34.65 38.05 -3.03
CA ALA A 59 36.03 38.46 -3.39
C ALA A 59 36.80 39.04 -2.20
N ALA A 60 36.14 39.81 -1.33
CA ALA A 60 36.76 40.33 -0.10
C ALA A 60 37.09 39.18 0.89
N CYS A 61 36.21 38.20 1.06
CA CYS A 61 36.47 37.01 1.89
C CYS A 61 37.68 36.22 1.36
N GLU A 62 37.76 36.00 0.03
CA GLU A 62 38.89 35.32 -0.62
C GLU A 62 40.20 36.10 -0.42
N ALA A 63 40.15 37.44 -0.46
CA ALA A 63 41.32 38.29 -0.18
C ALA A 63 41.78 38.15 1.27
N ILE A 64 40.86 38.16 2.24
CA ILE A 64 41.18 37.94 3.66
C ILE A 64 41.79 36.55 3.87
N GLU A 65 41.19 35.51 3.26
CA GLU A 65 41.73 34.16 3.33
C GLU A 65 43.15 34.05 2.79
N ALA A 66 43.41 34.69 1.64
CA ALA A 66 44.73 34.72 1.04
C ALA A 66 45.76 35.49 1.89
N ASP A 67 45.32 36.54 2.60
CA ASP A 67 46.14 37.30 3.49
C ASP A 67 46.46 36.54 4.79
N CYS A 68 45.48 35.92 5.41
CA CYS A 68 45.68 35.03 6.56
C CYS A 68 46.63 33.86 6.25
N LYS A 69 46.54 33.29 5.07
CA LYS A 69 47.47 32.22 4.62
C LYS A 69 48.89 32.73 4.47
N ARG A 70 49.08 33.95 4.01
CA ARG A 70 50.42 34.60 3.92
C ARG A 70 50.98 34.94 5.29
N ALA A 71 50.18 35.50 6.18
CA ALA A 71 50.55 35.86 7.54
C ALA A 71 50.94 34.63 8.39
N SER A 72 50.27 33.51 8.20
CA SER A 72 50.60 32.26 8.93
C SER A 72 51.96 31.65 8.56
N THR A 73 52.59 32.11 7.46
CA THR A 73 53.93 31.71 7.04
C THR A 73 55.04 32.69 7.50
N SER A 74 54.66 33.87 8.00
CA SER A 74 55.59 34.86 8.51
C SER A 74 55.42 35.02 10.03
N PHE A 75 56.45 34.82 10.80
CA PHE A 75 56.54 34.92 12.28
C PHE A 75 56.22 36.29 12.86
N LEU A 76 55.57 37.20 12.18
CA LEU A 76 55.35 38.57 12.56
C LEU A 76 53.84 38.86 12.73
N ASP A 77 53.52 39.27 13.95
CA ASP A 77 52.26 39.90 14.37
C ASP A 77 51.09 39.01 14.78
N GLU A 78 51.25 38.37 15.93
CA GLU A 78 50.18 37.62 16.59
C GLU A 78 48.98 38.51 16.95
N CYS A 79 49.22 39.80 17.29
CA CYS A 79 48.16 40.78 17.60
C CYS A 79 47.29 41.14 16.38
N ALA A 80 47.89 41.29 15.20
CA ALA A 80 47.13 41.60 13.97
C ALA A 80 46.24 40.44 13.52
N LEU A 81 46.68 39.21 13.76
CA LEU A 81 45.86 38.01 13.53
C LEU A 81 44.68 37.96 14.49
N GLU A 82 44.88 38.29 15.77
CA GLU A 82 43.80 38.26 16.78
C GLU A 82 42.70 39.31 16.47
N GLU A 83 43.10 40.54 16.07
CA GLU A 83 42.14 41.55 15.60
C GLU A 83 41.35 41.07 14.36
N THR A 84 42.01 40.43 13.42
CA THR A 84 41.36 39.86 12.23
C THR A 84 40.34 38.77 12.60
N PHE A 85 40.65 37.87 13.53
CA PHE A 85 39.71 36.85 13.99
C PHE A 85 38.53 37.44 14.76
N VAL A 86 38.72 38.50 15.54
CA VAL A 86 37.60 39.21 16.20
C VAL A 86 36.68 39.84 15.15
N ALA A 87 37.25 40.47 14.12
CA ALA A 87 36.48 41.04 13.01
C ALA A 87 35.71 39.97 12.24
N ILE A 88 36.32 38.81 11.93
CA ILE A 88 35.67 37.66 11.27
C ILE A 88 34.49 37.12 12.10
N ASN A 89 34.68 36.97 13.42
CA ASN A 89 33.59 36.47 14.29
C ASN A 89 32.43 37.47 14.37
N SER A 90 32.69 38.77 14.41
CA SER A 90 31.67 39.81 14.34
C SER A 90 30.91 39.78 13.02
N GLU A 91 31.62 39.56 11.91
CA GLU A 91 31.03 39.50 10.57
C GLU A 91 30.19 38.24 10.36
N LEU A 92 30.62 37.09 10.90
CA LEU A 92 29.83 35.87 10.87
C LEU A 92 28.47 36.03 11.53
N ALA A 93 28.41 36.79 12.63
CA ALA A 93 27.12 37.09 13.30
C ALA A 93 26.23 38.02 12.44
N SER A 94 26.85 39.03 11.77
CA SER A 94 26.15 39.90 10.82
C SER A 94 25.60 39.11 9.62
N LEU A 95 26.43 38.25 9.04
CA LEU A 95 26.09 37.42 7.89
C LEU A 95 24.87 36.49 8.19
N ALA A 96 24.84 35.90 9.37
CA ALA A 96 23.69 35.06 9.80
C ALA A 96 22.36 35.84 9.79
N MET A 97 22.39 37.12 10.16
CA MET A 97 21.22 38.00 10.10
C MET A 97 20.81 38.31 8.65
N ASP A 98 21.76 38.50 7.75
CA ASP A 98 21.47 38.76 6.34
C ASP A 98 20.98 37.49 5.61
N GLU A 99 21.52 36.32 5.92
CA GLU A 99 20.99 35.05 5.46
C GLU A 99 19.52 34.87 5.86
N GLN A 100 19.17 35.21 7.11
CA GLN A 100 17.79 35.14 7.59
C GLN A 100 16.87 36.09 6.80
N ARG A 101 17.34 37.30 6.48
CA ARG A 101 16.60 38.29 5.67
C ARG A 101 16.38 37.76 4.25
N LEU A 102 17.43 37.22 3.61
CA LEU A 102 17.35 36.62 2.28
C LEU A 102 16.42 35.39 2.25
N TRP A 103 16.49 34.54 3.28
CA TRP A 103 15.58 33.42 3.42
C TRP A 103 14.13 33.88 3.48
N LYS A 104 13.82 34.94 4.25
CA LYS A 104 12.49 35.53 4.36
C LYS A 104 12.01 36.10 3.01
N ALA A 105 12.87 36.79 2.29
CA ALA A 105 12.57 37.32 0.95
C ALA A 105 12.29 36.19 -0.05
N ARG A 106 13.10 35.12 -0.04
CA ARG A 106 12.90 33.90 -0.85
C ARG A 106 11.58 33.23 -0.52
N ALA A 107 11.22 33.11 0.76
CA ALA A 107 9.95 32.54 1.20
C ALA A 107 8.75 33.37 0.69
N THR A 108 8.86 34.71 0.72
CA THR A 108 7.86 35.63 0.19
C THR A 108 7.66 35.45 -1.31
N LEU A 109 8.73 35.39 -2.10
CA LEU A 109 8.66 35.18 -3.56
C LEU A 109 8.06 33.81 -3.90
N LYS A 110 8.46 32.75 -3.17
CA LYS A 110 7.83 31.44 -3.31
C LYS A 110 6.33 31.47 -2.98
N GLY A 111 5.96 32.21 -1.93
CA GLY A 111 4.56 32.38 -1.53
C GLY A 111 3.74 33.09 -2.61
N LEU A 112 4.28 34.14 -3.23
CA LEU A 112 3.65 34.84 -4.36
C LEU A 112 3.47 33.93 -5.57
N ARG A 113 4.53 33.23 -5.96
CA ARG A 113 4.46 32.25 -7.06
C ARG A 113 3.38 31.20 -6.83
N ASN A 114 3.33 30.61 -5.63
CA ASN A 114 2.39 29.55 -5.29
C ASN A 114 0.94 30.04 -5.15
N ARG A 115 0.69 31.37 -5.05
CA ARG A 115 -0.66 31.96 -5.06
C ARG A 115 -1.14 32.28 -6.47
N SER A 116 -0.25 32.34 -7.44
CA SER A 116 -0.63 32.64 -8.82
C SER A 116 -1.42 31.49 -9.42
N SER A 117 -2.64 31.72 -9.85
CA SER A 117 -3.48 30.75 -10.56
C SER A 117 -2.87 30.35 -11.92
N ILE A 118 -2.10 31.25 -12.55
CA ILE A 118 -1.40 30.99 -13.82
C ILE A 118 -0.23 30.04 -13.62
N LEU A 119 0.56 30.24 -12.54
CA LEU A 119 1.76 29.44 -12.26
C LEU A 119 1.46 28.16 -11.47
N SER A 120 0.30 28.07 -10.86
CA SER A 120 -0.15 26.95 -10.06
C SER A 120 -1.63 26.65 -10.36
N PRO A 121 -1.94 26.10 -11.54
CA PRO A 121 -3.34 25.86 -11.97
C PRO A 121 -4.14 24.97 -11.00
N VAL A 122 -3.47 24.12 -10.24
CA VAL A 122 -4.08 23.27 -9.22
C VAL A 122 -4.85 24.09 -8.15
N ASN A 123 -4.46 25.34 -7.90
CA ASN A 123 -5.15 26.23 -6.95
C ASN A 123 -6.47 26.81 -7.51
N LEU A 124 -6.78 26.57 -8.78
CA LEU A 124 -8.08 26.89 -9.40
C LEU A 124 -9.14 25.82 -9.12
N LEU A 125 -8.73 24.65 -8.67
CA LEU A 125 -9.67 23.59 -8.34
C LEU A 125 -10.53 24.01 -7.14
N PRO A 126 -11.83 23.65 -7.14
CA PRO A 126 -12.70 23.83 -5.99
C PRO A 126 -12.08 23.19 -4.73
N PRO A 127 -12.30 23.78 -3.55
CA PRO A 127 -11.79 23.24 -2.28
C PRO A 127 -12.16 21.78 -2.05
N GLU A 128 -13.37 21.37 -2.48
CA GLU A 128 -13.88 20.01 -2.35
C GLU A 128 -13.07 19.03 -3.18
N VAL A 129 -12.73 19.38 -4.41
CA VAL A 129 -11.91 18.55 -5.31
C VAL A 129 -10.48 18.42 -4.78
N LEU A 130 -9.91 19.54 -4.31
CA LEU A 130 -8.57 19.49 -3.66
C LEU A 130 -8.58 18.64 -2.40
N THR A 131 -9.63 18.73 -1.60
CA THR A 131 -9.79 17.92 -0.39
C THR A 131 -9.83 16.43 -0.74
N ASP A 132 -10.59 16.04 -1.75
CA ASP A 132 -10.68 14.65 -2.22
C ASP A 132 -9.32 14.15 -2.74
N ILE A 133 -8.60 14.98 -3.50
CA ILE A 133 -7.23 14.68 -3.95
C ILE A 133 -6.30 14.46 -2.74
N PHE A 134 -6.38 15.31 -1.71
CA PHE A 134 -5.55 15.20 -0.52
C PHE A 134 -5.83 13.92 0.25
N ILE A 135 -7.10 13.57 0.44
CA ILE A 135 -7.51 12.32 1.11
C ILE A 135 -6.95 11.12 0.35
N LYS A 136 -7.17 11.06 -0.97
CA LYS A 136 -6.64 9.96 -1.80
C LYS A 136 -5.11 9.87 -1.80
N ALA A 137 -4.41 11.01 -1.78
CA ALA A 137 -2.96 11.04 -1.69
C ALA A 137 -2.45 10.50 -0.34
N VAL A 138 -3.12 10.85 0.76
CA VAL A 138 -2.78 10.33 2.10
C VAL A 138 -3.07 8.83 2.20
N GLU A 139 -4.19 8.36 1.67
CA GLU A 139 -4.54 6.94 1.63
C GLU A 139 -3.53 6.12 0.80
N ALA A 140 -3.13 6.63 -0.36
CA ALA A 140 -2.12 5.99 -1.22
C ALA A 140 -0.74 5.93 -0.55
N ASP A 141 -0.29 7.01 0.10
CA ASP A 141 0.96 7.03 0.89
C ASP A 141 0.91 6.01 2.01
N ARG A 142 -0.21 5.93 2.74
CA ARG A 142 -0.41 4.98 3.81
C ARG A 142 -0.37 3.53 3.33
N THR A 143 -1.08 3.20 2.27
CA THR A 143 -1.07 1.87 1.67
C THR A 143 0.35 1.46 1.27
N THR A 144 1.10 2.39 0.67
CA THR A 144 2.50 2.18 0.31
C THR A 144 3.38 1.96 1.54
N ARG A 145 3.18 2.71 2.63
CA ARG A 145 3.94 2.55 3.89
C ARG A 145 3.67 1.21 4.55
N ILE A 146 2.41 0.78 4.61
CA ILE A 146 2.04 -0.54 5.15
C ILE A 146 2.72 -1.65 4.35
N ALA A 147 2.65 -1.60 3.01
CA ALA A 147 3.30 -2.59 2.15
C ALA A 147 4.83 -2.61 2.34
N LEU A 148 5.46 -1.43 2.46
CA LEU A 148 6.90 -1.32 2.73
C LEU A 148 7.26 -1.85 4.13
N ALA A 149 6.46 -1.59 5.14
CA ALA A 149 6.68 -2.11 6.49
C ALA A 149 6.56 -3.64 6.53
N GLN A 150 5.57 -4.21 5.82
CA GLN A 150 5.44 -5.65 5.67
C GLN A 150 6.65 -6.26 4.96
N LYS A 151 7.08 -5.66 3.86
CA LYS A 151 8.28 -6.10 3.12
C LYS A 151 9.55 -6.03 3.97
N ALA A 152 9.72 -4.98 4.78
CA ALA A 152 10.86 -4.87 5.71
C ALA A 152 10.88 -5.99 6.76
N ARG A 153 9.71 -6.43 7.20
CA ARG A 153 9.60 -7.56 8.15
C ARG A 153 9.94 -8.91 7.52
N GLU A 154 9.62 -9.08 6.24
CA GLU A 154 9.82 -10.33 5.50
C GLU A 154 11.27 -10.52 5.03
N GLU A 155 11.87 -9.48 4.49
CA GLU A 155 13.19 -9.48 3.84
C GLU A 155 14.33 -9.04 4.77
N GLY A 156 14.02 -8.57 5.99
CA GLY A 156 14.96 -7.90 6.88
C GLY A 156 15.11 -6.39 6.59
N GLU A 157 15.82 -5.72 7.49
CA GLU A 157 15.95 -4.25 7.45
C GLU A 157 16.81 -3.80 6.25
N ASN A 158 16.17 -3.40 5.17
CA ASN A 158 16.82 -2.79 4.02
C ASN A 158 16.89 -1.26 4.24
N GLN A 159 18.10 -0.68 4.16
CA GLN A 159 18.33 0.77 4.36
C GLN A 159 17.44 1.63 3.45
N VAL A 160 17.12 1.19 2.23
CA VAL A 160 16.25 1.91 1.30
C VAL A 160 14.82 1.95 1.82
N ILE A 161 14.32 0.85 2.36
CA ILE A 161 12.97 0.76 2.94
C ILE A 161 12.90 1.62 4.20
N ALA A 162 13.88 1.52 5.09
CA ALA A 162 13.98 2.35 6.29
C ALA A 162 14.02 3.84 5.95
N ALA A 163 14.77 4.25 4.93
CA ALA A 163 14.81 5.64 4.47
C ALA A 163 13.46 6.12 3.91
N ARG A 164 12.71 5.25 3.22
CA ARG A 164 11.36 5.59 2.71
C ARG A 164 10.35 5.74 3.84
N LEU A 165 10.40 4.89 4.86
CA LEU A 165 9.53 4.98 6.04
C LEU A 165 9.80 6.23 6.89
N ARG A 166 11.05 6.73 6.92
CA ARG A 166 11.44 7.97 7.62
C ARG A 166 11.00 9.26 6.93
N ARG A 167 10.48 9.23 5.70
CA ARG A 167 9.99 10.43 5.04
C ARG A 167 8.80 11.03 5.79
N PRO A 168 8.62 12.36 5.75
CA PRO A 168 7.41 12.97 6.30
C PRO A 168 6.16 12.35 5.66
N ASP A 169 5.12 12.14 6.47
CA ASP A 169 3.84 11.66 5.97
C ASP A 169 3.19 12.67 5.01
N MET A 170 2.34 12.18 4.13
CA MET A 170 1.72 12.99 3.07
C MET A 170 0.87 14.12 3.63
N ALA A 171 0.18 13.96 4.76
CA ALA A 171 -0.61 15.02 5.38
C ALA A 171 0.28 16.21 5.82
N THR A 172 1.45 15.91 6.40
CA THR A 172 2.46 16.91 6.75
C THR A 172 3.02 17.59 5.49
N VAL A 173 3.34 16.82 4.45
CA VAL A 173 3.83 17.36 3.17
C VAL A 173 2.80 18.31 2.57
N ILE A 174 1.55 17.89 2.42
CA ILE A 174 0.44 18.71 1.87
C ILE A 174 0.30 20.00 2.67
N SER A 175 0.30 19.92 4.01
CA SER A 175 0.16 21.09 4.87
C SER A 175 1.33 22.07 4.79
N SER A 176 2.47 21.65 4.24
CA SER A 176 3.68 22.48 4.10
C SER A 176 3.84 23.14 2.73
N VAL A 177 3.05 22.76 1.72
CA VAL A 177 3.20 23.25 0.34
C VAL A 177 2.96 24.76 0.24
N ASN A 178 1.82 25.27 0.71
CA ASN A 178 1.49 26.69 0.74
C ASN A 178 0.43 27.00 1.80
N ILE A 179 0.16 28.30 2.01
CA ILE A 179 -0.81 28.75 3.04
C ILE A 179 -2.23 28.29 2.73
N TYR A 180 -2.65 28.25 1.46
CA TYR A 180 -3.98 27.81 1.06
C TYR A 180 -4.18 26.32 1.34
N TRP A 181 -3.22 25.48 0.91
CA TRP A 181 -3.22 24.06 1.17
C TRP A 181 -3.17 23.74 2.67
N ARG A 182 -2.36 24.50 3.42
CA ARG A 182 -2.31 24.35 4.89
C ARG A 182 -3.66 24.65 5.54
N ARG A 183 -4.33 25.74 5.13
CA ARG A 183 -5.65 26.08 5.67
C ARG A 183 -6.70 25.02 5.31
N LEU A 184 -6.65 24.52 4.10
CA LEU A 184 -7.54 23.46 3.64
C LEU A 184 -7.27 22.14 4.37
N SER A 185 -6.01 21.69 4.43
CA SER A 185 -5.63 20.46 5.11
C SER A 185 -5.96 20.48 6.60
N VAL A 186 -5.70 21.59 7.32
CA VAL A 186 -6.03 21.71 8.74
C VAL A 186 -7.54 21.64 9.00
N ARG A 187 -8.36 22.08 8.04
CA ARG A 187 -9.83 22.00 8.13
C ARG A 187 -10.36 20.60 7.78
N THR A 188 -9.61 19.83 7.02
CA THR A 188 -9.98 18.47 6.59
C THR A 188 -9.54 17.49 7.66
N ARG A 189 -10.46 17.10 8.54
CA ARG A 189 -10.21 16.28 9.74
C ARG A 189 -9.69 14.89 9.41
N GLU A 190 -10.17 14.32 8.33
CA GLU A 190 -9.85 12.99 7.83
C GLU A 190 -8.35 12.81 7.55
N LEU A 191 -7.66 13.88 7.11
CA LEU A 191 -6.21 13.83 6.86
C LEU A 191 -5.38 13.57 8.13
N TRP A 192 -5.92 13.88 9.31
CA TRP A 192 -5.26 13.78 10.61
C TRP A 192 -5.75 12.61 11.45
N SER A 193 -6.66 11.80 10.92
CA SER A 193 -7.31 10.72 11.65
C SER A 193 -6.42 9.49 11.89
N HIS A 194 -5.26 9.42 11.25
CA HIS A 194 -4.32 8.30 11.38
C HIS A 194 -3.19 8.68 12.34
N ILE A 195 -3.25 8.14 13.53
CA ILE A 195 -2.28 8.39 14.60
C ILE A 195 -1.27 7.26 14.63
N ASP A 196 -0.08 7.56 14.17
CA ASP A 196 1.05 6.63 14.20
C ASP A 196 1.96 6.96 15.39
N LEU A 197 2.07 5.99 16.29
CA LEU A 197 2.86 6.03 17.52
C LEU A 197 4.09 5.12 17.38
N GLY A 198 4.64 5.05 16.20
CA GLY A 198 5.85 4.31 15.91
C GLY A 198 7.12 5.06 16.28
N GLU A 199 8.20 4.32 16.44
CA GLU A 199 9.54 4.84 16.65
C GLU A 199 10.02 5.62 15.40
N SER A 200 9.80 6.91 15.41
CA SER A 200 10.62 7.81 14.58
C SER A 200 11.91 8.04 15.33
N GLY A 201 12.99 7.38 14.95
CA GLY A 201 14.32 7.31 15.57
C GLY A 201 15.00 8.58 16.11
N ALA A 202 14.26 9.48 16.71
CA ALA A 202 14.74 10.68 17.35
C ALA A 202 14.32 10.68 18.83
N LEU A 203 15.30 10.74 19.65
CA LEU A 203 15.40 10.85 21.11
C LEU A 203 14.65 12.04 21.76
N THR A 204 13.49 12.46 21.26
CA THR A 204 12.82 13.68 21.76
C THR A 204 11.34 13.44 21.99
N ASP A 205 10.72 14.24 22.86
CA ASP A 205 9.27 14.33 23.15
C ASP A 205 8.38 14.62 21.91
N ILE A 206 9.01 14.70 20.71
CA ILE A 206 8.39 15.04 19.43
C ILE A 206 7.27 14.08 18.98
N PRO A 207 7.38 12.73 19.13
CA PRO A 207 6.31 11.82 18.70
C PRO A 207 4.98 12.13 19.39
N PHE A 208 4.99 12.42 20.67
CA PHE A 208 3.78 12.75 21.42
C PHE A 208 3.19 14.11 21.08
N ALA A 209 4.06 15.11 20.85
CA ALA A 209 3.61 16.43 20.42
C ALA A 209 2.93 16.35 19.04
N LYS A 210 3.46 15.52 18.12
CA LYS A 210 2.85 15.25 16.82
C LYS A 210 1.49 14.56 16.98
N ALA A 211 1.42 13.48 17.73
CA ALA A 211 0.19 12.73 17.97
C ALA A 211 -0.90 13.61 18.62
N LYS A 212 -0.54 14.41 19.62
CA LYS A 212 -1.44 15.38 20.25
C LYS A 212 -2.01 16.38 19.24
N LEU A 213 -1.15 16.98 18.42
CA LEU A 213 -1.56 17.92 17.38
C LEU A 213 -2.50 17.27 16.37
N TRP A 214 -2.26 16.00 16.00
CA TRP A 214 -3.09 15.27 15.05
C TRP A 214 -4.45 14.95 15.64
N LEU A 215 -4.49 14.48 16.87
CA LEU A 215 -5.73 14.25 17.62
C LEU A 215 -6.58 15.53 17.72
N GLU A 216 -5.94 16.67 18.04
CA GLU A 216 -6.59 17.98 18.06
C GLU A 216 -7.18 18.37 16.70
N ARG A 217 -6.51 18.03 15.59
CA ARG A 217 -6.97 18.32 14.23
C ARG A 217 -8.05 17.34 13.75
N ALA A 218 -7.97 16.06 14.14
CA ALA A 218 -8.95 15.04 13.79
C ALA A 218 -10.34 15.30 14.37
N ARG A 219 -10.46 15.91 15.55
CA ARG A 219 -11.69 16.47 16.18
C ARG A 219 -12.97 15.65 15.94
N GLY A 220 -12.99 14.40 16.39
CA GLY A 220 -14.21 13.58 16.31
C GLY A 220 -14.40 12.80 15.00
N SER A 221 -13.43 12.84 14.10
CA SER A 221 -13.36 11.87 13.01
C SER A 221 -13.03 10.48 13.54
N PRO A 222 -13.43 9.41 12.82
CA PRO A 222 -12.98 8.06 13.16
C PRO A 222 -11.45 8.00 13.21
N LEU A 223 -10.88 7.50 14.32
CA LEU A 223 -9.45 7.42 14.53
C LEU A 223 -8.92 6.03 14.19
N TYR A 224 -7.79 6.02 13.52
CA TYR A 224 -7.01 4.85 13.16
C TYR A 224 -5.67 4.96 13.88
N VAL A 225 -5.49 4.17 14.94
CA VAL A 225 -4.31 4.25 15.81
C VAL A 225 -3.41 3.07 15.53
N SER A 226 -2.14 3.33 15.22
CA SER A 226 -1.08 2.35 15.08
C SER A 226 -0.02 2.57 16.14
N ILE A 227 0.33 1.51 16.88
CA ILE A 227 1.38 1.52 17.89
C ILE A 227 2.44 0.51 17.44
N ASN A 228 3.61 1.01 17.10
CA ASN A 228 4.74 0.20 16.69
C ASN A 228 5.91 0.39 17.66
N THR A 229 6.37 -0.73 18.25
CA THR A 229 7.42 -0.72 19.26
C THR A 229 8.70 -1.40 18.81
N THR A 230 8.83 -1.70 17.50
CA THR A 230 10.01 -2.35 16.96
C THR A 230 11.25 -1.46 17.09
N GLY A 231 12.10 -1.71 18.11
CA GLY A 231 13.40 -1.04 18.24
C GLY A 231 13.95 -0.87 19.65
N SER A 232 13.18 -0.57 20.68
CA SER A 232 13.73 -0.36 22.03
C SER A 232 12.68 -0.55 23.13
N ALA A 233 12.62 -1.76 23.67
CA ALA A 233 11.65 -2.16 24.71
C ALA A 233 11.64 -1.27 25.96
N ALA A 234 12.75 -0.62 26.32
CA ALA A 234 12.87 0.13 27.57
C ALA A 234 12.16 1.51 27.56
N LYS A 235 11.93 2.10 26.38
CA LYS A 235 11.33 3.45 26.25
C LYS A 235 9.82 3.42 26.04
N ILE A 236 9.26 2.26 25.77
CA ILE A 236 7.84 2.10 25.44
C ILE A 236 6.96 2.17 26.68
N ILE A 237 7.48 1.83 27.83
CA ILE A 237 6.76 1.95 29.10
C ILE A 237 6.39 3.43 29.36
N ASP A 238 7.23 4.37 28.93
CA ASP A 238 6.90 5.80 28.97
C ASP A 238 5.90 6.20 27.86
N ALA A 239 5.84 5.47 26.72
CA ALA A 239 4.80 5.64 25.72
C ALA A 239 3.38 5.43 26.27
N TRP A 240 3.26 4.73 27.38
CA TRP A 240 2.00 4.61 28.11
C TRP A 240 1.43 5.94 28.64
N GLY A 241 2.22 6.99 28.70
CA GLY A 241 1.73 8.36 28.91
C GLY A 241 0.78 8.85 27.81
N ILE A 242 0.81 8.21 26.63
CA ILE A 242 -0.10 8.56 25.53
C ILE A 242 -1.48 7.89 25.68
N LEU A 243 -1.58 6.76 26.36
CA LEU A 243 -2.89 6.12 26.61
C LEU A 243 -3.87 7.04 27.34
N PRO A 244 -3.47 7.78 28.39
CA PRO A 244 -4.32 8.81 28.99
C PRO A 244 -4.74 9.90 28.00
N LEU A 245 -3.87 10.28 27.08
CA LEU A 245 -4.22 11.22 26.00
C LEU A 245 -5.24 10.64 25.03
N LEU A 246 -5.05 9.40 24.60
CA LEU A 246 -5.96 8.70 23.70
C LEU A 246 -7.32 8.44 24.36
N ARG A 247 -7.37 8.29 25.67
CA ARG A 247 -8.60 8.05 26.44
C ARG A 247 -9.68 9.09 26.21
N SER A 248 -9.34 10.36 26.09
CA SER A 248 -10.31 11.42 25.80
C SER A 248 -10.95 11.30 24.39
N TYR A 249 -10.42 10.41 23.53
CA TYR A 249 -10.86 10.16 22.15
C TYR A 249 -11.37 8.74 21.91
N GLU A 250 -11.48 7.90 22.95
CA GLU A 250 -11.83 6.47 22.83
C GLU A 250 -13.12 6.19 22.05
N THR A 251 -14.12 7.05 22.19
CA THR A 251 -15.39 6.91 21.46
C THR A 251 -15.26 7.04 19.94
N HIS A 252 -14.10 7.48 19.46
CA HIS A 252 -13.82 7.70 18.05
C HIS A 252 -12.88 6.65 17.46
N PHE A 253 -12.37 5.69 18.24
CA PHE A 253 -11.50 4.65 17.72
C PHE A 253 -12.24 3.74 16.75
N HIS A 254 -11.78 3.75 15.51
CA HIS A 254 -12.28 2.89 14.45
C HIS A 254 -11.34 1.70 14.20
N SER A 255 -10.05 1.93 14.29
CA SER A 255 -9.01 0.92 14.08
C SER A 255 -7.91 1.02 15.11
N LEU A 256 -7.45 -0.14 15.56
CA LEU A 256 -6.32 -0.30 16.43
C LEU A 256 -5.36 -1.32 15.82
N ASP A 257 -4.12 -0.89 15.60
CA ASP A 257 -3.03 -1.70 15.09
C ASP A 257 -1.90 -1.73 16.13
N LEU A 258 -1.61 -2.89 16.67
CA LEU A 258 -0.60 -3.14 17.70
C LEU A 258 0.52 -4.00 17.12
N ASP A 259 1.65 -3.38 16.81
CA ASP A 259 2.87 -4.04 16.37
C ASP A 259 3.91 -3.98 17.50
N LEU A 260 3.89 -5.00 18.36
CA LEU A 260 4.56 -5.00 19.66
C LEU A 260 5.61 -6.10 19.73
N ASN A 261 6.69 -5.88 20.47
CA ASN A 261 7.81 -6.84 20.56
C ASN A 261 7.52 -8.06 21.46
N THR A 262 6.61 -7.90 22.41
CA THR A 262 6.31 -8.95 23.39
C THR A 262 4.81 -9.09 23.65
N VAL A 263 4.43 -10.28 24.06
CA VAL A 263 3.04 -10.54 24.46
C VAL A 263 2.62 -9.77 25.70
N ASP A 264 3.54 -9.52 26.61
CA ASP A 264 3.26 -8.75 27.84
C ASP A 264 2.88 -7.31 27.51
N GLU A 265 3.51 -6.72 26.49
CA GLU A 265 3.13 -5.40 25.97
C GLU A 265 1.70 -5.43 25.40
N VAL A 266 1.34 -6.48 24.64
CA VAL A 266 -0.02 -6.66 24.12
C VAL A 266 -1.02 -6.79 25.26
N HIS A 267 -0.71 -7.61 26.29
CA HIS A 267 -1.56 -7.79 27.45
C HIS A 267 -1.80 -6.47 28.19
N VAL A 268 -0.73 -5.71 28.43
CA VAL A 268 -0.83 -4.41 29.10
C VAL A 268 -1.63 -3.42 28.25
N ALA A 269 -1.39 -3.35 26.92
CA ALA A 269 -2.12 -2.48 26.03
C ALA A 269 -3.62 -2.79 26.02
N LEU A 270 -3.97 -4.05 25.76
CA LEU A 270 -5.36 -4.49 25.71
C LEU A 270 -6.04 -4.39 27.09
N ALA A 271 -5.36 -4.79 28.17
CA ALA A 271 -5.92 -4.73 29.52
C ALA A 271 -6.32 -3.30 29.90
N ARG A 272 -5.43 -2.32 29.70
CA ARG A 272 -5.72 -0.92 30.00
C ARG A 272 -6.90 -0.40 29.19
N TRP A 273 -6.94 -0.69 27.89
CA TRP A 273 -8.04 -0.25 27.06
C TRP A 273 -9.36 -0.90 27.41
N LEU A 274 -9.32 -2.19 27.70
CA LEU A 274 -10.52 -2.96 27.99
C LEU A 274 -11.07 -2.72 29.40
N THR A 275 -10.22 -2.39 30.40
CA THR A 275 -10.66 -2.12 31.78
C THR A 275 -11.17 -0.70 31.98
N GLU A 276 -10.71 0.24 31.18
CA GLU A 276 -11.00 1.68 31.34
C GLU A 276 -12.18 2.19 30.51
N GLY A 277 -12.77 1.33 29.69
CA GLY A 277 -13.89 1.67 28.81
C GLY A 277 -13.68 1.18 27.39
N ALA A 278 -14.35 0.10 26.99
CA ALA A 278 -14.21 -0.47 25.65
C ALA A 278 -14.77 0.47 24.59
N PRO A 279 -14.00 0.85 23.56
CA PRO A 279 -14.51 1.65 22.49
C PRO A 279 -15.50 0.84 21.64
N ARG A 280 -16.79 1.09 21.81
CA ARG A 280 -17.86 0.47 21.02
C ARG A 280 -17.80 0.79 19.54
N SER A 281 -16.92 1.69 19.15
CA SER A 281 -16.68 2.12 17.77
C SER A 281 -15.59 1.32 17.05
N LEU A 282 -14.83 0.45 17.76
CA LEU A 282 -13.74 -0.32 17.16
C LEU A 282 -14.27 -1.30 16.12
N ARG A 283 -13.83 -1.15 14.88
CA ARG A 283 -14.21 -1.99 13.74
C ARG A 283 -13.07 -2.85 13.24
N SER A 284 -11.83 -2.43 13.49
CA SER A 284 -10.62 -3.11 13.03
C SER A 284 -9.63 -3.28 14.17
N LEU A 285 -9.16 -4.51 14.35
CA LEU A 285 -8.11 -4.85 15.30
C LEU A 285 -7.03 -5.65 14.58
N ALA A 286 -5.81 -5.14 14.61
CA ALA A 286 -4.62 -5.85 14.16
C ALA A 286 -3.65 -6.01 15.34
N ILE A 287 -3.08 -7.21 15.50
CA ILE A 287 -2.08 -7.49 16.53
C ILE A 287 -0.95 -8.27 15.88
N THR A 288 0.25 -7.71 15.91
CA THR A 288 1.46 -8.34 15.39
C THR A 288 2.48 -8.52 16.50
N ILE A 289 3.03 -9.74 16.62
CA ILE A 289 4.13 -10.07 17.51
C ILE A 289 5.26 -10.68 16.65
N PRO A 290 6.54 -10.32 16.85
CA PRO A 290 7.66 -10.87 16.10
C PRO A 290 7.76 -12.40 16.19
N TRP A 291 8.11 -13.03 15.09
CA TRP A 291 8.31 -14.47 14.98
C TRP A 291 9.80 -14.82 14.81
N PRO A 292 10.32 -15.92 15.39
CA PRO A 292 9.65 -16.87 16.30
C PRO A 292 9.44 -16.29 17.71
N PRO A 293 8.40 -16.73 18.42
CA PRO A 293 8.18 -16.29 19.79
C PRO A 293 9.35 -16.79 20.67
N LYS A 294 9.82 -15.90 21.58
CA LYS A 294 11.01 -16.18 22.42
C LYS A 294 10.86 -17.45 23.29
N HIS A 295 9.65 -17.92 23.51
CA HIS A 295 9.31 -19.05 24.38
C HIS A 295 8.67 -20.25 23.65
N GLY A 296 8.81 -20.36 22.33
CA GLY A 296 8.44 -21.55 21.54
C GLY A 296 6.94 -21.72 21.23
N ASP A 297 6.02 -21.20 22.03
CA ASP A 297 4.57 -21.30 21.77
C ASP A 297 3.97 -19.93 21.40
N THR A 298 3.03 -19.93 20.45
CA THR A 298 2.29 -18.71 20.10
C THR A 298 1.49 -18.24 21.30
N PRO A 299 1.66 -17.00 21.75
CA PRO A 299 0.98 -16.48 22.92
C PRO A 299 -0.48 -16.13 22.65
N HIS A 300 -1.33 -16.27 23.65
CA HIS A 300 -2.70 -15.78 23.60
C HIS A 300 -2.70 -14.25 23.79
N ALA A 301 -3.27 -13.50 22.87
CA ALA A 301 -3.29 -12.04 22.92
C ALA A 301 -4.05 -11.47 24.13
N LEU A 302 -5.02 -12.23 24.64
CA LEU A 302 -5.80 -11.85 25.81
C LEU A 302 -5.97 -13.06 26.73
N PRO A 303 -5.20 -13.18 27.83
CA PRO A 303 -5.27 -14.32 28.73
C PRO A 303 -6.69 -14.56 29.27
N PRO A 304 -7.08 -15.83 29.48
CA PRO A 304 -8.34 -16.16 30.12
C PRO A 304 -8.45 -15.50 31.50
N GLY A 305 -9.59 -14.85 31.77
CA GLY A 305 -9.85 -14.23 33.09
C GLY A 305 -9.44 -12.77 33.21
N MET A 306 -8.74 -12.19 32.25
CA MET A 306 -8.34 -10.77 32.30
C MET A 306 -9.54 -9.82 32.23
N LEU A 307 -10.66 -10.23 31.63
CA LEU A 307 -11.87 -9.43 31.51
C LEU A 307 -13.12 -10.22 31.86
N HIS A 308 -14.10 -9.52 32.39
CA HIS A 308 -15.46 -10.08 32.49
C HIS A 308 -16.04 -10.33 31.09
N ARG A 309 -16.85 -11.38 30.97
CA ARG A 309 -17.42 -11.83 29.70
C ARG A 309 -18.15 -10.69 28.96
N GLU A 310 -18.97 -9.92 29.68
CA GLU A 310 -19.77 -8.83 29.12
C GLU A 310 -18.90 -7.71 28.54
N GLN A 311 -17.80 -7.35 29.21
CA GLN A 311 -16.84 -6.35 28.72
C GLN A 311 -16.15 -6.83 27.46
N ARG A 312 -15.71 -8.08 27.45
CA ARG A 312 -15.06 -8.70 26.30
C ARG A 312 -16.01 -8.78 25.10
N ASP A 313 -17.25 -9.19 25.32
CA ASP A 313 -18.25 -9.31 24.27
C ASP A 313 -18.56 -7.91 23.68
N ALA A 314 -18.78 -6.90 24.53
CA ALA A 314 -19.04 -5.53 24.08
C ALA A 314 -17.87 -4.90 23.28
N TYR A 315 -16.63 -5.30 23.57
CA TYR A 315 -15.45 -4.81 22.89
C TYR A 315 -15.28 -5.44 21.49
N PHE A 316 -15.47 -6.77 21.40
CA PHE A 316 -15.18 -7.51 20.16
C PHE A 316 -16.38 -7.63 19.23
N GLU A 317 -17.62 -7.53 19.71
CA GLU A 317 -18.82 -7.62 18.90
C GLU A 317 -18.87 -6.63 17.71
N PRO A 318 -18.39 -5.37 17.85
CA PRO A 318 -18.40 -4.42 16.73
C PRO A 318 -17.38 -4.70 15.66
N LEU A 319 -16.40 -5.61 15.87
CA LEU A 319 -15.33 -5.88 14.92
C LEU A 319 -15.85 -6.33 13.56
N ARG A 320 -15.16 -5.90 12.53
CA ARG A 320 -15.36 -6.29 11.13
C ARG A 320 -14.07 -6.78 10.49
N THR A 321 -12.95 -6.29 10.97
CA THR A 321 -11.61 -6.69 10.50
C THR A 321 -10.81 -7.19 11.69
N LEU A 322 -10.24 -8.38 11.54
CA LEU A 322 -9.36 -8.99 12.53
C LEU A 322 -8.11 -9.52 11.83
N ASP A 323 -6.95 -9.01 12.25
CA ASP A 323 -5.64 -9.43 11.77
C ASP A 323 -4.78 -9.86 12.97
N LEU A 324 -4.42 -11.14 13.04
CA LEU A 324 -3.62 -11.72 14.10
C LEU A 324 -2.36 -12.33 13.51
N ASP A 325 -1.20 -11.79 13.88
CA ASP A 325 0.09 -12.24 13.40
C ASP A 325 1.02 -12.58 14.58
N GLY A 326 1.42 -13.85 14.70
CA GLY A 326 2.24 -14.35 15.80
C GLY A 326 1.51 -14.44 17.15
N THR A 327 0.18 -14.32 17.14
CA THR A 327 -0.68 -14.39 18.34
C THR A 327 -2.07 -14.94 17.98
N TYR A 328 -2.85 -15.29 18.99
CA TYR A 328 -4.24 -15.75 18.78
C TYR A 328 -5.19 -15.27 19.86
N LEU A 329 -6.48 -15.33 19.57
CA LEU A 329 -7.59 -15.13 20.52
C LEU A 329 -8.38 -16.43 20.65
N SER A 330 -9.21 -16.53 21.70
CA SER A 330 -10.08 -17.68 21.88
C SER A 330 -10.97 -17.91 20.65
N TRP A 331 -10.80 -19.03 19.93
CA TRP A 331 -11.44 -19.34 18.65
C TRP A 331 -12.98 -19.35 18.70
N ASN A 332 -13.56 -19.63 19.85
CA ASN A 332 -15.01 -19.58 20.10
C ASN A 332 -15.46 -18.20 20.60
N GLY A 333 -14.56 -17.22 20.62
CA GLY A 333 -14.81 -15.88 21.16
C GLY A 333 -15.63 -14.99 20.24
N PRO A 334 -16.16 -13.88 20.76
CA PRO A 334 -16.97 -12.92 19.99
C PRO A 334 -16.15 -12.19 18.92
N ALA A 335 -14.83 -12.15 19.04
CA ALA A 335 -13.93 -11.52 18.07
C ALA A 335 -14.04 -12.11 16.65
N PHE A 336 -14.51 -13.35 16.54
CA PHE A 336 -14.64 -14.07 15.26
C PHE A 336 -16.07 -14.06 14.71
N ARG A 337 -16.91 -13.12 15.16
CA ARG A 337 -18.30 -13.00 14.69
C ARG A 337 -18.45 -11.78 13.79
N ASN A 338 -19.28 -11.91 12.76
CA ASN A 338 -19.63 -10.82 11.83
C ASN A 338 -18.43 -10.15 11.16
N LEU A 339 -17.34 -10.88 10.96
CA LEU A 339 -16.15 -10.39 10.29
C LEU A 339 -16.42 -10.21 8.78
N VAL A 340 -15.74 -9.22 8.22
CA VAL A 340 -15.65 -8.92 6.79
C VAL A 340 -14.25 -9.28 6.27
N ASP A 341 -13.25 -9.09 7.11
CA ASP A 341 -11.83 -9.37 6.79
C ASP A 341 -11.21 -10.15 7.95
N LEU A 342 -10.70 -11.35 7.66
CA LEU A 342 -10.01 -12.20 8.62
C LEU A 342 -8.64 -12.58 8.08
N ARG A 343 -7.60 -12.20 8.82
CA ARG A 343 -6.22 -12.55 8.54
C ARG A 343 -5.59 -13.23 9.75
N LEU A 344 -5.04 -14.41 9.51
CA LEU A 344 -4.37 -15.19 10.55
C LEU A 344 -2.98 -15.58 10.04
N SER A 345 -1.95 -15.21 10.78
CA SER A 345 -0.58 -15.39 10.34
C SER A 345 0.31 -15.94 11.46
N ARG A 346 1.22 -16.86 11.12
CA ARG A 346 2.32 -17.33 11.98
C ARG A 346 1.85 -17.83 13.35
N ILE A 347 0.78 -18.64 13.35
CA ILE A 347 0.23 -19.26 14.57
C ILE A 347 0.75 -20.69 14.67
N SER A 348 1.29 -21.07 15.84
CA SER A 348 1.83 -22.40 16.08
C SER A 348 0.74 -23.47 15.99
N ASP A 349 1.09 -24.64 15.43
CA ASP A 349 0.18 -25.78 15.22
C ASP A 349 -0.51 -26.25 16.51
N ARG A 350 0.16 -26.09 17.67
CA ARG A 350 -0.39 -26.47 18.96
C ARG A 350 -1.66 -25.71 19.36
N VAL A 351 -1.74 -24.44 18.93
CA VAL A 351 -2.84 -23.51 19.31
C VAL A 351 -3.72 -23.12 18.13
N CYS A 352 -3.41 -23.59 16.93
CA CYS A 352 -4.25 -23.39 15.74
C CYS A 352 -5.69 -23.90 15.97
N PRO A 353 -6.68 -23.33 15.29
CA PRO A 353 -8.07 -23.76 15.43
C PRO A 353 -8.26 -25.19 14.95
N THR A 354 -9.16 -25.92 15.60
CA THR A 354 -9.64 -27.17 15.03
C THR A 354 -10.56 -26.91 13.84
N VAL A 355 -10.78 -27.93 12.99
CA VAL A 355 -11.70 -27.83 11.87
C VAL A 355 -13.10 -27.37 12.33
N GLU A 356 -13.60 -27.91 13.47
CA GLU A 356 -14.89 -27.50 14.03
C GLU A 356 -14.92 -26.01 14.41
N GLN A 357 -13.86 -25.55 15.07
CA GLN A 357 -13.75 -24.13 15.47
C GLN A 357 -13.69 -23.24 14.25
N PHE A 358 -12.95 -23.64 13.23
CA PHE A 358 -12.83 -22.87 12.00
C PHE A 358 -14.16 -22.80 11.23
N VAL A 359 -14.87 -23.90 11.09
CA VAL A 359 -16.24 -23.94 10.53
C VAL A 359 -17.18 -23.05 11.35
N GLY A 360 -17.04 -23.06 12.69
CA GLY A 360 -17.78 -22.14 13.58
C GLY A 360 -17.51 -20.67 13.26
N ILE A 361 -16.25 -20.28 13.01
CA ILE A 361 -15.85 -18.92 12.61
C ILE A 361 -16.47 -18.52 11.26
N LEU A 362 -16.38 -19.40 10.26
CA LEU A 362 -16.94 -19.13 8.93
C LEU A 362 -18.46 -18.95 8.98
N ASN A 363 -19.17 -19.80 9.72
CA ASN A 363 -20.62 -19.71 9.90
C ASN A 363 -21.02 -18.45 10.70
N ALA A 364 -20.21 -18.02 11.66
CA ALA A 364 -20.45 -16.81 12.45
C ALA A 364 -20.15 -15.51 11.67
N SER A 365 -19.50 -15.60 10.51
CA SER A 365 -19.07 -14.45 9.70
C SER A 365 -19.58 -14.54 8.24
N PRO A 366 -20.91 -14.56 7.97
CA PRO A 366 -21.46 -14.73 6.63
C PRO A 366 -21.15 -13.56 5.68
N ALA A 367 -20.71 -12.40 6.21
CA ALA A 367 -20.31 -11.24 5.44
C ALA A 367 -18.83 -11.24 5.05
N LEU A 368 -18.09 -12.33 5.32
CA LEU A 368 -16.65 -12.41 5.09
C LEU A 368 -16.34 -12.26 3.59
N ARG A 369 -15.48 -11.27 3.30
CA ARG A 369 -14.98 -10.93 1.95
C ARG A 369 -13.54 -11.35 1.73
N THR A 370 -12.72 -11.24 2.77
CA THR A 370 -11.31 -11.62 2.73
C THR A 370 -11.02 -12.68 3.79
N LEU A 371 -10.45 -13.79 3.34
CA LEU A 371 -9.88 -14.82 4.19
C LEU A 371 -8.41 -14.98 3.82
N TRP A 372 -7.51 -14.65 4.74
CA TRP A 372 -6.07 -14.73 4.52
C TRP A 372 -5.40 -15.56 5.60
N LEU A 373 -4.79 -16.65 5.20
CA LEU A 373 -4.12 -17.59 6.08
C LEU A 373 -2.65 -17.70 5.69
N ARG A 374 -1.75 -17.46 6.64
CA ARG A 374 -0.30 -17.49 6.40
C ARG A 374 0.40 -18.27 7.50
N ARG A 375 1.12 -19.33 7.13
CA ARG A 375 1.82 -20.20 8.09
C ARG A 375 0.90 -20.59 9.25
N ILE A 376 -0.26 -21.13 8.91
CA ILE A 376 -1.26 -21.63 9.84
C ILE A 376 -1.74 -23.01 9.35
N THR A 377 -2.03 -23.90 10.30
CA THR A 377 -2.54 -25.25 10.05
C THR A 377 -3.87 -25.41 10.74
N LEU A 378 -4.79 -26.19 10.17
CA LEU A 378 -6.01 -26.61 10.84
C LEU A 378 -5.73 -27.91 11.58
N ARG A 379 -6.11 -27.98 12.86
CA ARG A 379 -6.01 -29.21 13.63
C ARG A 379 -7.21 -30.11 13.36
N ILE A 380 -6.95 -31.39 13.24
CA ILE A 380 -8.01 -32.41 13.17
C ILE A 380 -8.73 -32.42 14.51
N GLY A 381 -10.05 -32.20 14.48
CA GLY A 381 -10.90 -32.27 15.65
C GLY A 381 -11.55 -33.63 15.84
N THR A 382 -12.67 -33.66 16.57
CA THR A 382 -13.42 -34.90 16.84
C THR A 382 -14.29 -35.30 15.67
N ARG A 383 -14.64 -34.37 14.77
CA ARG A 383 -15.46 -34.60 13.59
C ARG A 383 -14.65 -34.30 12.34
N LEU A 384 -14.78 -35.15 11.32
CA LEU A 384 -14.08 -35.01 10.05
C LEU A 384 -15.00 -34.56 8.90
N ASN A 385 -16.30 -34.80 9.01
CA ASN A 385 -17.24 -34.51 7.94
C ASN A 385 -18.07 -33.27 8.26
N PHE A 386 -17.77 -32.18 7.58
CA PHE A 386 -18.55 -30.95 7.60
C PHE A 386 -19.10 -30.66 6.21
N ALA A 387 -20.33 -30.19 6.16
CA ALA A 387 -20.85 -29.63 4.92
C ALA A 387 -20.11 -28.34 4.57
N PRO A 388 -19.84 -28.09 3.29
CA PRO A 388 -19.21 -26.82 2.86
C PRO A 388 -20.02 -25.61 3.33
N VAL A 389 -19.32 -24.60 3.86
CA VAL A 389 -19.92 -23.35 4.32
C VAL A 389 -20.14 -22.44 3.12
N LYS A 390 -21.40 -22.03 2.89
CA LYS A 390 -21.73 -21.07 1.81
C LYS A 390 -21.24 -19.68 2.14
N MET A 391 -20.31 -19.18 1.33
CA MET A 391 -19.65 -17.88 1.53
C MET A 391 -20.03 -16.93 0.41
N LYS A 392 -21.22 -16.33 0.51
CA LYS A 392 -21.81 -15.48 -0.54
C LYS A 392 -21.01 -14.21 -0.85
N ASN A 393 -20.16 -13.77 0.06
CA ASN A 393 -19.44 -12.51 -0.06
C ASN A 393 -17.92 -12.68 -0.20
N LEU A 394 -17.40 -13.92 -0.17
CA LEU A 394 -15.95 -14.16 -0.22
C LEU A 394 -15.40 -13.78 -1.60
N GLN A 395 -14.52 -12.80 -1.63
CA GLN A 395 -13.89 -12.25 -2.82
C GLN A 395 -12.39 -12.55 -2.90
N ILE A 396 -11.75 -12.72 -1.75
CA ILE A 396 -10.29 -12.92 -1.65
C ILE A 396 -10.02 -14.12 -0.74
N LEU A 397 -9.29 -15.10 -1.28
CA LEU A 397 -8.74 -16.24 -0.55
C LEU A 397 -7.21 -16.22 -0.70
N GLY A 398 -6.49 -15.89 0.36
CA GLY A 398 -5.02 -15.95 0.41
C GLY A 398 -4.56 -17.13 1.26
N LEU A 399 -3.74 -18.00 0.68
CA LEU A 399 -3.10 -19.12 1.37
C LEU A 399 -1.59 -19.01 1.15
N GLU A 400 -0.86 -18.53 2.17
CA GLU A 400 0.57 -18.30 2.10
C GLU A 400 1.30 -19.23 3.06
N HIS A 401 2.21 -20.08 2.55
CA HIS A 401 3.00 -21.02 3.34
C HIS A 401 2.16 -21.88 4.29
N VAL A 402 0.94 -22.23 3.87
CA VAL A 402 0.05 -23.16 4.59
C VAL A 402 0.49 -24.58 4.24
N GLU A 403 0.58 -25.45 5.25
CA GLU A 403 0.96 -26.85 5.01
C GLU A 403 -0.05 -27.58 4.13
N PRO A 404 0.40 -28.53 3.27
CA PRO A 404 -0.47 -29.29 2.36
C PRO A 404 -1.68 -29.91 3.04
N GLN A 405 -1.50 -30.56 4.19
CA GLN A 405 -2.60 -31.14 4.96
C GLN A 405 -3.64 -30.11 5.39
N GLY A 406 -3.20 -28.91 5.81
CA GLY A 406 -4.06 -27.80 6.18
C GLY A 406 -4.92 -27.32 5.01
N ILE A 407 -4.35 -27.29 3.80
CA ILE A 407 -5.06 -26.92 2.58
C ILE A 407 -6.10 -27.96 2.21
N CYS A 408 -5.72 -29.25 2.22
CA CYS A 408 -6.64 -30.35 1.94
C CYS A 408 -7.82 -30.41 2.94
N LEU A 409 -7.62 -29.98 4.19
CA LEU A 409 -8.68 -29.87 5.18
C LEU A 409 -9.56 -28.62 4.96
N LEU A 410 -8.95 -27.50 4.54
CA LEU A 410 -9.63 -26.21 4.41
C LEU A 410 -10.50 -26.13 3.15
N LEU A 411 -9.94 -26.46 1.98
CA LEU A 411 -10.60 -26.20 0.70
C LEU A 411 -11.97 -26.87 0.56
N PRO A 412 -12.19 -28.11 1.04
CA PRO A 412 -13.52 -28.73 1.02
C PRO A 412 -14.57 -27.99 1.85
N LEU A 413 -14.15 -27.22 2.88
CA LEU A 413 -15.06 -26.46 3.74
C LEU A 413 -15.58 -25.18 3.08
N LEU A 414 -14.97 -24.72 1.99
CA LEU A 414 -15.30 -23.46 1.34
C LEU A 414 -16.23 -23.68 0.15
N ALA A 415 -17.34 -22.94 0.10
CA ALA A 415 -18.25 -22.86 -1.04
C ALA A 415 -18.53 -21.37 -1.38
N PRO A 416 -17.55 -20.65 -1.99
CA PRO A 416 -17.73 -19.27 -2.39
C PRO A 416 -18.63 -19.16 -3.63
N GLU A 417 -19.53 -18.17 -3.65
CA GLU A 417 -20.46 -17.95 -4.76
C GLU A 417 -19.97 -16.91 -5.78
N PRO A 418 -19.31 -15.77 -5.39
CA PRO A 418 -18.91 -14.72 -6.32
C PRO A 418 -17.60 -15.05 -7.06
N GLY A 419 -17.20 -14.17 -7.98
CA GLY A 419 -15.89 -14.20 -8.59
C GLY A 419 -14.77 -14.07 -7.55
N LEU A 420 -13.94 -15.10 -7.45
CA LEU A 420 -12.91 -15.22 -6.42
C LEU A 420 -11.53 -14.83 -6.95
N TYR A 421 -10.81 -14.03 -6.16
CA TYR A 421 -9.35 -13.88 -6.27
C TYR A 421 -8.69 -14.89 -5.34
N VAL A 422 -7.89 -15.79 -5.89
CA VAL A 422 -7.14 -16.80 -5.13
C VAL A 422 -5.65 -16.45 -5.21
N LYS A 423 -4.99 -16.28 -4.05
CA LYS A 423 -3.53 -16.18 -3.95
C LYS A 423 -3.00 -17.40 -3.22
N LEU A 424 -2.08 -18.10 -3.87
CA LEU A 424 -1.41 -19.29 -3.36
C LEU A 424 0.10 -19.06 -3.37
N GLU A 425 0.71 -19.07 -2.20
CA GLU A 425 2.15 -18.90 -2.03
C GLU A 425 2.66 -19.94 -1.03
N GLY A 426 3.72 -20.69 -1.37
CA GLY A 426 4.18 -21.73 -0.46
C GLY A 426 5.43 -22.48 -0.88
N TYR A 427 5.69 -23.59 -0.19
CA TYR A 427 6.84 -24.44 -0.40
C TYR A 427 6.60 -25.46 -1.52
N ASN A 428 7.61 -25.68 -2.34
CA ASN A 428 7.60 -26.64 -3.47
C ASN A 428 7.64 -28.12 -2.98
N ARG A 429 6.73 -28.51 -2.08
CA ARG A 429 6.58 -29.88 -1.59
C ARG A 429 5.10 -30.29 -1.73
N ASP A 430 4.63 -30.36 -2.98
CA ASP A 430 3.28 -30.81 -3.24
C ASP A 430 3.22 -32.34 -3.31
N PRO A 431 2.50 -33.02 -2.43
CA PRO A 431 2.26 -34.45 -2.50
C PRO A 431 1.21 -34.86 -3.56
N GLY A 432 0.74 -33.94 -4.42
CA GLY A 432 -0.31 -34.21 -5.40
C GLY A 432 -1.73 -34.00 -4.88
N GLU A 433 -1.96 -34.22 -3.59
CA GLU A 433 -3.29 -34.08 -2.95
C GLU A 433 -3.80 -32.64 -2.97
N VAL A 434 -2.89 -31.66 -2.86
CA VAL A 434 -3.24 -30.24 -2.93
C VAL A 434 -3.77 -29.86 -4.31
N GLY A 435 -3.13 -30.37 -5.37
CA GLY A 435 -3.59 -30.15 -6.73
C GLY A 435 -5.01 -30.67 -6.98
N GLU A 436 -5.35 -31.84 -6.42
CA GLU A 436 -6.70 -32.39 -6.47
C GLU A 436 -7.69 -31.51 -5.71
N ALA A 437 -7.37 -31.12 -4.46
CA ALA A 437 -8.22 -30.25 -3.64
C ALA A 437 -8.46 -28.87 -4.28
N LEU A 438 -7.46 -28.30 -4.95
CA LEU A 438 -7.58 -27.06 -5.72
C LEU A 438 -8.46 -27.27 -6.96
N THR A 439 -8.27 -28.36 -7.68
CA THR A 439 -9.08 -28.70 -8.85
C THR A 439 -10.56 -28.82 -8.48
N ASP A 440 -10.86 -29.44 -7.35
CA ASP A 440 -12.21 -29.56 -6.80
C ASP A 440 -12.78 -28.20 -6.37
N LEU A 441 -11.97 -27.32 -5.77
CA LEU A 441 -12.39 -25.95 -5.45
C LEU A 441 -12.72 -25.20 -6.73
N PHE A 442 -11.85 -25.23 -7.73
CA PHE A 442 -12.02 -24.53 -9.01
C PHE A 442 -13.20 -25.03 -9.82
N ALA A 443 -13.57 -26.29 -9.67
CA ALA A 443 -14.79 -26.83 -10.28
C ALA A 443 -16.08 -26.31 -9.61
N ARG A 444 -16.00 -25.92 -8.34
CA ARG A 444 -17.16 -25.46 -7.55
C ARG A 444 -17.34 -23.95 -7.50
N CYS A 445 -16.30 -23.16 -7.83
CA CYS A 445 -16.35 -21.71 -7.70
C CYS A 445 -15.83 -20.99 -8.96
N LYS A 446 -16.26 -19.73 -9.13
CA LYS A 446 -15.82 -18.87 -10.22
C LYS A 446 -14.55 -18.14 -9.79
N VAL A 447 -13.37 -18.61 -10.22
CA VAL A 447 -12.12 -17.91 -10.00
C VAL A 447 -11.90 -16.92 -11.15
N GLU A 448 -11.81 -15.63 -10.83
CA GLU A 448 -11.55 -14.58 -11.81
C GLU A 448 -10.09 -14.15 -11.84
N LYS A 449 -9.41 -14.24 -10.69
CA LYS A 449 -7.99 -13.90 -10.57
C LYS A 449 -7.27 -14.98 -9.80
N LEU A 450 -6.12 -15.38 -10.31
CA LEU A 450 -5.28 -16.40 -9.71
C LEU A 450 -3.83 -15.92 -9.64
N HIS A 451 -3.23 -16.02 -8.46
CA HIS A 451 -1.82 -15.75 -8.26
C HIS A 451 -1.17 -17.00 -7.66
N PHE A 452 -0.19 -17.52 -8.35
CA PHE A 452 0.67 -18.61 -7.88
C PHE A 452 2.08 -18.13 -7.62
N SER A 453 2.62 -18.50 -6.47
CA SER A 453 4.04 -18.37 -6.16
C SER A 453 4.55 -19.67 -5.54
N THR A 454 5.43 -20.40 -6.23
CA THR A 454 6.18 -21.59 -5.78
C THR A 454 5.35 -22.75 -5.19
N PHE A 455 4.04 -22.87 -5.51
CA PHE A 455 3.09 -23.67 -4.75
C PHE A 455 2.73 -25.04 -5.34
N VAL A 456 2.72 -25.19 -6.65
CA VAL A 456 2.14 -26.38 -7.32
C VAL A 456 3.15 -27.05 -8.23
N ASN A 457 3.09 -28.38 -8.31
CA ASN A 457 3.83 -29.11 -9.33
C ASN A 457 3.36 -28.65 -10.73
N PRO A 458 4.26 -28.13 -11.59
CA PRO A 458 3.92 -27.68 -12.93
C PRO A 458 3.14 -28.67 -13.77
N ALA A 459 3.38 -29.97 -13.59
CA ALA A 459 2.67 -31.02 -14.32
C ALA A 459 1.16 -31.14 -13.99
N GLN A 460 0.70 -30.57 -12.86
CA GLN A 460 -0.71 -30.58 -12.50
C GLN A 460 -1.49 -29.34 -12.98
N LEU A 461 -0.75 -28.29 -13.34
CA LEU A 461 -1.34 -27.01 -13.75
C LEU A 461 -2.33 -27.13 -14.91
N PRO A 462 -2.05 -27.83 -16.01
CA PRO A 462 -2.99 -27.95 -17.12
C PRO A 462 -4.36 -28.50 -16.67
N ARG A 463 -4.35 -29.54 -15.81
CA ARG A 463 -5.59 -30.12 -15.27
C ARG A 463 -6.39 -29.15 -14.41
N MET A 464 -5.72 -28.30 -13.66
CA MET A 464 -6.34 -27.27 -12.82
C MET A 464 -6.91 -26.13 -13.69
N LEU A 465 -6.14 -25.68 -14.69
CA LEU A 465 -6.52 -24.55 -15.55
C LEU A 465 -7.72 -24.86 -16.44
N VAL A 466 -7.95 -26.12 -16.84
CA VAL A 466 -9.15 -26.55 -17.56
C VAL A 466 -10.43 -26.16 -16.83
N ARG A 467 -10.41 -26.14 -15.48
CA ARG A 467 -11.57 -25.78 -14.65
C ARG A 467 -11.77 -24.28 -14.50
N LEU A 468 -10.79 -23.46 -14.89
CA LEU A 468 -10.80 -22.01 -14.69
C LEU A 468 -11.36 -21.23 -15.89
N GLN A 469 -12.54 -21.59 -16.36
CA GLN A 469 -13.18 -20.95 -17.53
C GLN A 469 -13.46 -19.45 -17.33
N HIS A 470 -13.55 -18.97 -16.09
CA HIS A 470 -13.83 -17.57 -15.75
C HIS A 470 -12.58 -16.76 -15.44
N LEU A 471 -11.39 -17.34 -15.54
CA LEU A 471 -10.12 -16.68 -15.20
C LEU A 471 -9.84 -15.52 -16.16
N ARG A 472 -9.69 -14.32 -15.60
CA ARG A 472 -9.37 -13.08 -16.33
C ARG A 472 -7.93 -12.63 -16.11
N ALA A 473 -7.38 -12.90 -14.93
CA ALA A 473 -6.01 -12.51 -14.61
C ALA A 473 -5.26 -13.68 -13.96
N PHE A 474 -4.10 -13.97 -14.50
CA PHE A 474 -3.22 -15.00 -13.99
C PHE A 474 -1.84 -14.40 -13.72
N THR A 475 -1.37 -14.50 -12.49
CA THR A 475 -0.02 -14.10 -12.09
C THR A 475 0.76 -15.33 -11.66
N TRP A 476 1.94 -15.48 -12.23
CA TRP A 476 2.88 -16.53 -11.87
C TRP A 476 4.18 -15.94 -11.37
N GLN A 477 4.66 -16.40 -10.20
CA GLN A 477 5.85 -15.85 -9.58
C GLN A 477 6.83 -16.96 -9.13
N GLY A 478 8.11 -16.83 -9.51
CA GLY A 478 9.24 -17.49 -8.86
C GLY A 478 9.45 -18.96 -9.21
N LEU A 479 8.93 -19.49 -10.31
CA LEU A 479 9.16 -20.86 -10.78
C LEU A 479 9.65 -20.94 -12.21
N ASN A 480 10.42 -22.00 -12.51
CA ASN A 480 10.64 -22.40 -13.90
C ASN A 480 9.33 -22.89 -14.48
N ILE A 481 8.89 -22.25 -15.55
CA ILE A 481 7.70 -22.67 -16.28
C ILE A 481 8.17 -23.59 -17.40
N SER A 482 7.61 -24.81 -17.46
CA SER A 482 7.93 -25.72 -18.56
C SER A 482 7.35 -25.24 -19.87
N ASP A 483 8.03 -25.50 -20.96
CA ASP A 483 7.53 -25.18 -22.31
C ASP A 483 6.19 -25.85 -22.58
N GLU A 484 6.00 -27.09 -22.11
CA GLU A 484 4.75 -27.83 -22.16
C GLU A 484 3.54 -27.04 -21.59
N PHE A 485 3.76 -26.21 -20.55
CA PHE A 485 2.73 -25.34 -20.02
C PHE A 485 2.31 -24.28 -21.03
N PHE A 486 3.26 -23.62 -21.69
CA PHE A 486 2.98 -22.60 -22.69
C PHE A 486 2.36 -23.18 -23.94
N GLU A 487 2.83 -24.34 -24.39
CA GLU A 487 2.24 -25.11 -25.49
C GLU A 487 0.77 -25.45 -25.19
N THR A 488 0.51 -25.96 -23.98
CA THR A 488 -0.87 -26.27 -23.55
C THR A 488 -1.76 -25.01 -23.46
N MET A 489 -1.20 -23.89 -23.11
CA MET A 489 -1.91 -22.61 -23.09
C MET A 489 -2.12 -22.01 -24.49
N ALA A 490 -1.21 -22.29 -25.42
CA ALA A 490 -1.24 -21.82 -26.81
C ALA A 490 -2.20 -22.63 -27.68
N HIS A 491 -2.37 -23.91 -27.40
CA HIS A 491 -3.16 -24.81 -28.23
C HIS A 491 -4.55 -25.10 -27.66
N ASN A 492 -5.51 -25.38 -28.52
CA ASN A 492 -6.85 -25.79 -28.12
C ASN A 492 -6.81 -27.21 -27.53
N SER A 493 -7.43 -27.40 -26.38
CA SER A 493 -7.46 -28.69 -25.65
C SER A 493 -8.20 -29.84 -26.38
N ALA A 494 -8.77 -29.58 -27.55
CA ALA A 494 -9.53 -30.58 -28.32
C ALA A 494 -8.67 -31.71 -28.94
N THR A 495 -7.33 -31.60 -28.88
CA THR A 495 -6.45 -32.58 -29.51
C THR A 495 -5.80 -33.59 -28.54
N ALA A 496 -5.93 -33.42 -27.23
CA ALA A 496 -5.19 -34.24 -26.26
C ALA A 496 -5.86 -35.59 -25.87
N ASP A 497 -7.13 -35.79 -26.13
CA ASP A 497 -7.85 -37.04 -25.78
C ASP A 497 -8.31 -37.88 -27.00
N GLY A 498 -7.74 -37.70 -28.14
CA GLY A 498 -8.15 -38.27 -29.41
C GLY A 498 -7.58 -39.65 -29.78
N GLN A 499 -7.19 -40.53 -28.83
CA GLN A 499 -6.94 -41.95 -29.13
C GLN A 499 -7.43 -42.88 -28.02
N SER A 500 -8.76 -42.97 -27.85
CA SER A 500 -9.37 -44.19 -27.31
C SER A 500 -10.35 -44.71 -28.34
N ASN A 501 -10.00 -45.82 -28.95
CA ASN A 501 -10.84 -46.65 -29.81
C ASN A 501 -12.22 -46.85 -29.16
N ILE A 502 -13.26 -46.33 -29.79
CA ILE A 502 -14.61 -46.86 -29.65
C ILE A 502 -15.14 -47.10 -31.05
N ASN A 503 -14.99 -48.33 -31.51
CA ASN A 503 -15.86 -48.92 -32.50
C ASN A 503 -17.25 -49.07 -31.88
N GLY A 504 -18.23 -48.38 -32.40
CA GLY A 504 -19.60 -48.50 -31.96
C GLY A 504 -20.52 -47.63 -32.79
N ASP A 505 -21.16 -48.26 -33.78
CA ASP A 505 -22.21 -47.70 -34.62
C ASP A 505 -23.34 -47.07 -33.79
N ALA A 506 -23.60 -45.79 -33.97
CA ALA A 506 -24.90 -45.19 -33.73
C ALA A 506 -25.04 -43.90 -34.56
N GLU A 507 -25.83 -44.00 -35.62
CA GLU A 507 -26.39 -42.87 -36.36
C GLU A 507 -27.25 -42.04 -35.39
N GLY A 508 -26.89 -40.77 -35.19
CA GLY A 508 -27.68 -39.82 -34.38
C GLY A 508 -27.15 -38.41 -34.60
N ASN A 509 -27.77 -37.73 -35.52
CA ASN A 509 -27.56 -36.37 -35.96
C ASN A 509 -27.81 -35.38 -34.79
N GLU A 510 -26.76 -34.86 -34.19
CA GLU A 510 -26.80 -33.58 -33.49
C GLU A 510 -25.51 -32.79 -33.78
N ASN A 511 -25.68 -31.66 -34.50
CA ASN A 511 -24.64 -30.65 -34.71
C ASN A 511 -24.22 -30.05 -33.36
N ILE A 512 -23.39 -30.77 -32.60
CA ILE A 512 -22.62 -30.19 -31.52
C ILE A 512 -21.40 -29.57 -32.19
N THR A 513 -21.47 -28.27 -32.44
CA THR A 513 -20.28 -27.47 -32.69
C THR A 513 -19.39 -27.57 -31.46
N THR A 514 -18.44 -28.49 -31.47
CA THR A 514 -17.34 -28.54 -30.52
C THR A 514 -16.52 -27.28 -30.74
N GLU A 515 -16.92 -26.18 -30.09
CA GLU A 515 -16.06 -25.02 -29.94
C GLU A 515 -14.80 -25.51 -29.21
N SER A 516 -13.71 -25.63 -29.94
CA SER A 516 -12.40 -25.95 -29.42
C SER A 516 -12.00 -24.84 -28.44
N ALA A 517 -12.16 -25.09 -27.15
CA ALA A 517 -11.94 -24.07 -26.13
C ALA A 517 -10.48 -24.06 -25.68
N TYR A 518 -9.84 -22.92 -25.76
CA TYR A 518 -8.53 -22.67 -25.12
C TYR A 518 -8.63 -22.91 -23.60
N LEU A 519 -7.52 -23.30 -22.98
CA LEU A 519 -7.40 -23.21 -21.52
C LEU A 519 -7.61 -21.78 -21.07
N CYS A 520 -8.48 -21.56 -20.08
CA CYS A 520 -8.83 -20.21 -19.60
C CYS A 520 -9.25 -19.24 -20.72
N PRO A 521 -10.37 -19.48 -21.43
CA PRO A 521 -10.75 -18.74 -22.64
C PRO A 521 -10.91 -17.24 -22.40
N ASN A 522 -11.21 -16.82 -21.17
CA ASN A 522 -11.43 -15.42 -20.78
C ASN A 522 -10.17 -14.72 -20.23
N LEU A 523 -8.99 -15.32 -20.37
CA LEU A 523 -7.75 -14.74 -19.86
C LEU A 523 -7.43 -13.43 -20.56
N HIS A 524 -7.42 -12.34 -19.80
CA HIS A 524 -7.13 -10.99 -20.28
C HIS A 524 -5.74 -10.51 -19.85
N THR A 525 -5.29 -10.92 -18.68
CA THR A 525 -4.01 -10.48 -18.13
C THR A 525 -3.16 -11.68 -17.74
N LEU A 526 -1.95 -11.75 -18.25
CA LEU A 526 -0.91 -12.69 -17.84
C LEU A 526 0.27 -11.91 -17.27
N ASP A 527 0.67 -12.23 -16.04
CA ASP A 527 1.77 -11.57 -15.33
C ASP A 527 2.78 -12.62 -14.87
N LEU A 528 4.00 -12.55 -15.43
CA LEU A 528 5.09 -13.48 -15.17
C LEU A 528 6.20 -12.75 -14.42
N GLN A 529 6.51 -13.21 -13.20
CA GLN A 529 7.43 -12.52 -12.30
C GLN A 529 8.53 -13.46 -11.79
N GLY A 530 9.79 -13.10 -11.98
CA GLY A 530 10.94 -13.87 -11.46
C GLY A 530 11.00 -15.31 -11.96
N CYS A 531 10.52 -15.59 -13.16
CA CYS A 531 10.45 -16.93 -13.77
C CYS A 531 11.61 -17.16 -14.76
N SER A 532 11.94 -18.42 -15.01
CA SER A 532 12.74 -18.81 -16.20
C SER A 532 11.80 -19.29 -17.29
N ILE A 533 11.90 -18.70 -18.48
CA ILE A 533 10.95 -18.87 -19.58
C ILE A 533 11.71 -19.04 -20.89
N SER A 534 11.38 -20.06 -21.69
CA SER A 534 11.91 -20.23 -23.04
C SER A 534 11.35 -19.14 -23.96
N ALA A 535 12.24 -18.50 -24.73
CA ALA A 535 11.85 -17.50 -25.72
C ALA A 535 10.97 -18.12 -26.83
N ALA A 536 11.23 -19.38 -27.19
CA ALA A 536 10.45 -20.13 -28.17
C ALA A 536 9.01 -20.35 -27.69
N ALA A 537 8.85 -20.84 -26.48
CA ALA A 537 7.54 -21.11 -25.85
C ALA A 537 6.72 -19.81 -25.66
N LEU A 538 7.38 -18.71 -25.28
CA LEU A 538 6.73 -17.42 -25.13
C LEU A 538 6.24 -16.87 -26.48
N ARG A 539 7.07 -17.01 -27.54
CA ARG A 539 6.70 -16.62 -28.92
C ARG A 539 5.51 -17.44 -29.40
N GLU A 540 5.53 -18.75 -29.18
CA GLU A 540 4.44 -19.65 -29.55
C GLU A 540 3.12 -19.27 -28.86
N LEU A 541 3.16 -18.99 -27.58
CA LEU A 541 2.00 -18.54 -26.81
C LEU A 541 1.35 -17.30 -27.43
N VAL A 542 2.13 -16.23 -27.69
CA VAL A 542 1.56 -14.96 -28.18
C VAL A 542 1.18 -15.00 -29.65
N THR A 543 1.78 -15.91 -30.42
CA THR A 543 1.41 -16.12 -31.84
C THR A 543 0.09 -16.86 -31.97
N ASN A 544 -0.14 -17.87 -31.14
CA ASN A 544 -1.31 -18.74 -31.21
C ASN A 544 -2.49 -18.24 -30.38
N ARG A 545 -2.25 -17.33 -29.44
CA ARG A 545 -3.27 -16.81 -28.53
C ARG A 545 -3.18 -15.31 -28.33
N VAL A 546 -4.30 -14.60 -28.51
CA VAL A 546 -4.40 -13.17 -28.20
C VAL A 546 -4.49 -12.99 -26.67
N ILE A 547 -3.47 -12.39 -26.07
CA ILE A 547 -3.45 -12.00 -24.66
C ILE A 547 -3.45 -10.46 -24.62
N PRO A 548 -4.54 -9.81 -24.19
CA PRO A 548 -4.65 -8.35 -24.22
C PRO A 548 -3.59 -7.62 -23.38
N LYS A 549 -3.18 -8.22 -22.27
CA LYS A 549 -2.16 -7.66 -21.37
C LYS A 549 -1.17 -8.71 -20.91
N LEU A 550 0.13 -8.47 -21.19
CA LEU A 550 1.24 -9.30 -20.76
C LEU A 550 2.26 -8.46 -19.99
N THR A 551 2.60 -8.90 -18.77
CA THR A 551 3.68 -8.32 -17.98
C THR A 551 4.75 -9.38 -17.76
N ILE A 552 6.01 -9.06 -18.03
CA ILE A 552 7.17 -9.92 -17.75
C ILE A 552 8.15 -9.08 -16.93
N SER A 553 8.39 -9.47 -15.69
CA SER A 553 9.23 -8.71 -14.77
C SER A 553 10.19 -9.57 -13.98
N GLY A 554 11.48 -9.20 -13.99
CA GLY A 554 12.55 -9.92 -13.29
C GLY A 554 12.73 -11.37 -13.77
N CYS A 555 12.30 -11.68 -15.01
CA CYS A 555 12.39 -13.03 -15.56
C CYS A 555 13.72 -13.29 -16.27
N HIS A 556 14.14 -14.56 -16.26
CA HIS A 556 15.24 -15.08 -17.06
C HIS A 556 14.67 -15.63 -18.36
N ILE A 557 14.97 -14.99 -19.48
CA ILE A 557 14.53 -15.46 -20.80
C ILE A 557 15.61 -16.37 -21.36
N LEU A 558 15.27 -17.64 -21.55
CA LEU A 558 16.14 -18.68 -22.06
C LEU A 558 16.09 -18.69 -23.57
N VAL A 559 17.23 -18.59 -24.22
CA VAL A 559 17.36 -18.58 -25.68
C VAL A 559 18.31 -19.68 -26.11
N ASP A 560 17.86 -20.55 -27.00
CA ASP A 560 18.71 -21.57 -27.62
C ASP A 560 19.63 -20.92 -28.65
N GLY A 561 20.94 -21.06 -28.53
CA GLY A 561 21.88 -20.53 -29.50
C GLY A 561 23.24 -20.18 -28.92
N THR A 562 24.16 -19.76 -29.79
CA THR A 562 25.47 -19.26 -29.38
C THR A 562 25.37 -17.82 -28.84
N GLY A 563 26.19 -17.45 -27.88
CA GLY A 563 26.17 -16.15 -27.20
C GLY A 563 26.17 -14.92 -28.14
N ASP A 564 26.75 -15.05 -29.33
CA ASP A 564 26.78 -13.97 -30.33
C ASP A 564 25.41 -13.70 -31.02
N GLN A 565 24.49 -14.66 -30.98
CA GLN A 565 23.17 -14.54 -31.61
C GLN A 565 22.10 -14.05 -30.59
N ALA A 566 22.37 -14.15 -29.32
CA ALA A 566 21.42 -13.84 -28.26
C ALA A 566 20.79 -12.42 -28.34
N PRO A 567 21.54 -11.33 -28.61
CA PRO A 567 20.95 -10.01 -28.73
C PRO A 567 19.94 -9.88 -29.89
N ARG A 568 20.21 -10.53 -31.00
CA ARG A 568 19.30 -10.55 -32.16
C ARG A 568 18.00 -11.30 -31.90
N LEU A 569 18.12 -12.45 -31.22
CA LEU A 569 16.96 -13.26 -30.83
C LEU A 569 16.06 -12.53 -29.83
N MET A 570 16.67 -11.74 -28.91
CA MET A 570 15.88 -10.88 -28.01
C MET A 570 15.14 -9.77 -28.76
N GLU A 571 15.81 -9.09 -29.68
CA GLU A 571 15.19 -8.03 -30.48
C GLU A 571 14.02 -8.58 -31.32
N GLU A 572 14.19 -9.76 -31.90
CA GLU A 572 13.14 -10.48 -32.62
C GLU A 572 11.98 -10.89 -31.70
N LEU A 573 12.28 -11.37 -30.50
CA LEU A 573 11.26 -11.69 -29.50
C LEU A 573 10.50 -10.45 -29.05
N GLU A 574 11.20 -9.38 -28.68
CA GLU A 574 10.57 -8.12 -28.26
C GLU A 574 9.68 -7.55 -29.38
N LYS A 575 10.12 -7.62 -30.63
CA LYS A 575 9.32 -7.21 -31.79
C LYS A 575 8.06 -8.07 -31.90
N CYS A 576 8.20 -9.40 -31.85
CA CYS A 576 7.06 -10.33 -31.89
C CYS A 576 6.06 -10.06 -30.77
N LEU A 577 6.53 -9.83 -29.55
CA LEU A 577 5.69 -9.52 -28.39
C LEU A 577 4.96 -8.18 -28.56
N ASN A 578 5.65 -7.13 -29.02
CA ASN A 578 5.05 -5.82 -29.27
C ASN A 578 4.01 -5.86 -30.40
N ASP A 579 4.23 -6.68 -31.44
CA ASP A 579 3.29 -6.83 -32.56
C ASP A 579 2.03 -7.64 -32.17
N SER A 580 2.16 -8.56 -31.18
CA SER A 580 1.10 -9.50 -30.79
C SER A 580 0.32 -9.09 -29.55
N VAL A 581 0.90 -8.30 -28.62
CA VAL A 581 0.32 -7.96 -27.32
C VAL A 581 0.00 -6.47 -27.23
N PRO A 582 -1.27 -6.07 -27.14
CA PRO A 582 -1.68 -4.66 -27.08
C PRO A 582 -1.13 -3.86 -25.89
N ASP A 583 -1.06 -4.46 -24.69
CA ASP A 583 -0.53 -3.85 -23.46
C ASP A 583 0.62 -4.70 -22.93
N LEU A 584 1.82 -4.47 -23.47
CA LEU A 584 3.04 -5.18 -23.09
C LEU A 584 3.86 -4.37 -22.09
N LEU A 585 4.30 -5.01 -21.02
CA LEU A 585 5.19 -4.41 -20.02
C LEU A 585 6.37 -5.34 -19.71
N LEU A 586 7.56 -4.94 -20.14
CA LEU A 586 8.82 -5.64 -19.85
C LEU A 586 9.63 -4.87 -18.82
N LYS A 587 10.01 -5.51 -17.69
CA LYS A 587 10.78 -4.88 -16.60
C LYS A 587 11.91 -5.79 -16.12
N GLU A 588 13.12 -5.27 -16.07
CA GLU A 588 14.28 -5.90 -15.37
C GLU A 588 14.52 -7.37 -15.76
N ASN A 589 14.29 -7.72 -17.03
CA ASN A 589 14.49 -9.09 -17.50
C ASN A 589 15.97 -9.32 -17.89
N SER A 590 16.47 -10.52 -17.63
CA SER A 590 17.80 -10.94 -18.04
C SER A 590 17.73 -12.04 -19.09
N LEU A 591 18.72 -12.05 -19.97
CA LEU A 591 18.87 -13.07 -21.00
C LEU A 591 19.84 -14.15 -20.50
N ILE A 592 19.46 -15.40 -20.66
CA ILE A 592 20.34 -16.55 -20.40
C ILE A 592 20.41 -17.39 -21.67
N VAL A 593 21.61 -17.54 -22.20
CA VAL A 593 21.86 -18.43 -23.33
C VAL A 593 22.01 -19.85 -22.79
N GLN A 594 21.27 -20.80 -23.36
CA GLN A 594 21.43 -22.22 -23.11
C GLN A 594 22.33 -22.78 -24.22
N ASP A 595 23.49 -23.38 -23.82
CA ASP A 595 24.40 -24.09 -24.70
C ASP A 595 23.83 -25.45 -25.11
#